data_89729934452451a457e67b26be2ecbfc
#
_entry.id   89729934452451a457e67b26be2ecbfc
#
_cell.length_a   1.000
_cell.length_b   1.000
_cell.length_c   1.000
_cell.angle_alpha   90.00
_cell.angle_beta   90.00
_cell.angle_gamma   90.00
#
_symmetry.space_group_name_H-M   'P 1'
#
loop_
_entity.id
_entity.type
_entity.pdbx_description
1 polymer ?
#
loop_
_entity_poly.entity_id
_entity_poly.type
_entity_poly.pdbx_seq_one_letter_code
_entity_poly.pdbx_strand_id
1 'polypeptide(L)'
;MEWKHLFSSNFTPRQYVIAAKDRCDYTIDRIRAVRTQKYGYLRNFMTDRPYMQPQYRDGSNFMTLLHDMYDDGKLDDVQATFWCPDRPDEELYDLENDPHETINLANNPNYTSILAEHREILNNWIDKTDDKGQYPESEIGLRCVLKRWFHQCVNPEYAKLKS
;
A
#
# COMPACT_ATOMS: atom_id res chain seq x y z
N MET A 1 -7.29 14.98 -13.18
CA MET A 1 -6.28 15.40 -12.16
C MET A 1 -6.27 16.92 -12.17
N GLU A 2 -6.60 17.58 -11.05
CA GLU A 2 -6.59 19.04 -10.97
C GLU A 2 -5.21 19.52 -10.54
N TRP A 3 -4.51 20.19 -11.45
CA TRP A 3 -3.24 20.82 -11.14
C TRP A 3 -3.50 22.14 -10.41
N LYS A 4 -2.87 22.33 -9.23
CA LYS A 4 -2.87 23.61 -8.52
C LYS A 4 -1.49 24.22 -8.61
N HIS A 5 -1.40 25.44 -9.09
CA HIS A 5 -0.14 26.16 -9.19
C HIS A 5 0.29 26.65 -7.81
N LEU A 6 1.37 26.09 -7.26
CA LEU A 6 1.81 26.32 -5.89
C LEU A 6 2.18 27.78 -5.57
N PHE A 7 2.61 28.53 -6.57
CA PHE A 7 3.03 29.92 -6.42
C PHE A 7 1.96 30.91 -6.93
N SER A 8 0.73 30.48 -7.14
CA SER A 8 -0.38 31.36 -7.50
C SER A 8 -0.83 32.17 -6.30
N SER A 9 -1.16 33.45 -6.52
CA SER A 9 -1.78 34.31 -5.49
C SER A 9 -3.11 33.76 -4.95
N ASN A 10 -3.78 32.90 -5.73
CA ASN A 10 -5.04 32.24 -5.38
C ASN A 10 -4.84 30.78 -4.96
N PHE A 11 -3.63 30.41 -4.53
CA PHE A 11 -3.37 29.03 -4.06
C PHE A 11 -4.21 28.72 -2.82
N THR A 12 -5.01 27.65 -2.92
CA THR A 12 -5.73 27.08 -1.79
C THR A 12 -5.13 25.69 -1.51
N PRO A 13 -4.60 25.43 -0.32
CA PRO A 13 -4.10 24.12 0.05
C PRO A 13 -5.15 23.03 -0.16
N ARG A 14 -4.70 21.84 -0.53
CA ARG A 14 -5.59 20.67 -0.58
C ARG A 14 -5.90 20.22 0.84
N GLN A 15 -7.14 19.82 1.07
CA GLN A 15 -7.53 19.23 2.35
C GLN A 15 -6.98 17.81 2.51
N TYR A 16 -6.80 17.09 1.40
CA TYR A 16 -6.23 15.75 1.38
C TYR A 16 -5.46 15.49 0.06
N VAL A 17 -4.65 14.47 0.11
CA VAL A 17 -4.00 13.88 -1.08
C VAL A 17 -4.30 12.39 -1.13
N ILE A 18 -4.31 11.84 -2.35
CA ILE A 18 -4.49 10.40 -2.60
C ILE A 18 -3.18 9.83 -3.14
N ALA A 19 -2.80 8.67 -2.63
CA ALA A 19 -1.73 7.85 -3.19
C ALA A 19 -2.27 6.48 -3.59
N ALA A 20 -1.70 5.91 -4.64
CA ALA A 20 -2.08 4.60 -5.16
C ALA A 20 -0.84 3.76 -5.48
N LYS A 21 -0.89 2.48 -5.13
CA LYS A 21 0.10 1.47 -5.48
C LYS A 21 -0.62 0.25 -6.04
N ASP A 22 -0.27 -0.19 -7.24
CA ASP A 22 -0.82 -1.39 -7.87
C ASP A 22 0.25 -2.46 -8.10
N ARG A 23 1.50 -2.05 -8.25
CA ARG A 23 2.61 -2.94 -8.56
C ARG A 23 3.95 -2.31 -8.16
N CYS A 24 4.92 -3.17 -7.85
CA CYS A 24 6.33 -2.82 -7.88
C CYS A 24 7.06 -3.92 -8.67
N ASP A 25 7.54 -3.62 -9.88
CA ASP A 25 8.16 -4.56 -10.83
C ASP A 25 7.29 -5.81 -11.07
N TYR A 26 7.70 -6.97 -10.53
CA TYR A 26 7.00 -8.26 -10.63
C TYR A 26 6.01 -8.51 -9.48
N THR A 27 5.96 -7.64 -8.49
CA THR A 27 5.13 -7.80 -7.31
C THR A 27 3.81 -7.06 -7.46
N ILE A 28 2.71 -7.80 -7.44
CA ILE A 28 1.36 -7.29 -7.59
C ILE A 28 0.82 -6.89 -6.23
N ASP A 29 0.23 -5.71 -6.15
CA ASP A 29 -0.41 -5.19 -4.96
C ASP A 29 -1.59 -4.30 -5.36
N ARG A 30 -2.41 -3.91 -4.38
CA ARG A 30 -3.39 -2.85 -4.53
C ARG A 30 -3.59 -2.16 -3.19
N ILE A 31 -2.99 -0.99 -3.07
CA ILE A 31 -3.12 -0.12 -1.89
C ILE A 31 -3.59 1.26 -2.35
N ARG A 32 -4.49 1.85 -1.60
CA ARG A 32 -4.91 3.24 -1.76
C ARG A 32 -4.78 3.96 -0.43
N ALA A 33 -4.30 5.18 -0.46
CA ALA A 33 -4.14 5.98 0.74
C ALA A 33 -4.80 7.34 0.59
N VAL A 34 -5.42 7.81 1.66
CA VAL A 34 -5.85 9.20 1.85
C VAL A 34 -5.01 9.80 2.96
N ARG A 35 -4.36 10.91 2.69
CA ARG A 35 -3.59 11.63 3.69
C ARG A 35 -4.12 13.05 3.84
N THR A 36 -4.61 13.37 5.02
CA THR A 36 -4.95 14.71 5.47
C THR A 36 -3.76 15.31 6.24
N GLN A 37 -3.92 16.50 6.79
CA GLN A 37 -2.88 17.07 7.65
C GLN A 37 -2.71 16.26 8.93
N LYS A 38 -3.79 15.70 9.47
CA LYS A 38 -3.81 15.03 10.76
C LYS A 38 -3.84 13.50 10.69
N TYR A 39 -4.50 12.92 9.70
CA TYR A 39 -4.71 11.49 9.61
C TYR A 39 -4.16 10.90 8.32
N GLY A 40 -3.56 9.71 8.44
CA GLY A 40 -3.23 8.81 7.34
C GLY A 40 -4.19 7.62 7.34
N TYR A 41 -4.87 7.39 6.23
CA TYR A 41 -5.74 6.23 6.04
C TYR A 41 -5.23 5.41 4.87
N LEU A 42 -5.12 4.10 5.05
CA LEU A 42 -4.75 3.15 4.00
C LEU A 42 -5.85 2.10 3.87
N ARG A 43 -6.13 1.72 2.63
CA ARG A 43 -6.94 0.55 2.30
C ARG A 43 -6.11 -0.45 1.52
N ASN A 44 -5.97 -1.63 2.09
CA ASN A 44 -5.28 -2.77 1.50
C ASN A 44 -6.31 -3.68 0.84
N PHE A 45 -6.33 -3.75 -0.48
CA PHE A 45 -7.29 -4.59 -1.22
C PHE A 45 -6.81 -6.02 -1.40
N MET A 46 -5.52 -6.28 -1.15
CA MET A 46 -4.88 -7.60 -1.20
C MET A 46 -4.26 -7.88 0.16
N THR A 47 -5.06 -8.46 1.05
CA THR A 47 -4.67 -8.72 2.45
C THR A 47 -3.94 -10.04 2.65
N ASP A 48 -3.88 -10.87 1.61
CA ASP A 48 -3.31 -12.22 1.56
C ASP A 48 -1.78 -12.24 1.35
N ARG A 49 -1.13 -11.12 1.55
CA ARG A 49 0.31 -10.95 1.30
C ARG A 49 0.95 -9.94 2.24
N PRO A 50 2.26 -10.08 2.58
CA PRO A 50 2.98 -9.16 3.45
C PRO A 50 3.21 -7.80 2.78
N TYR A 51 3.58 -6.80 3.58
CA TYR A 51 4.10 -5.53 3.03
C TYR A 51 5.46 -5.74 2.36
N MET A 52 6.32 -6.52 3.00
CA MET A 52 7.65 -6.86 2.49
C MET A 52 7.54 -8.05 1.54
N GLN A 53 7.04 -7.78 0.35
CA GLN A 53 7.01 -8.75 -0.74
C GLN A 53 8.36 -8.75 -1.48
N PRO A 54 8.70 -9.83 -2.21
CA PRO A 54 9.90 -9.88 -3.03
C PRO A 54 10.03 -8.67 -3.96
N GLN A 55 11.21 -8.07 -4.02
CA GLN A 55 11.48 -6.87 -4.81
C GLN A 55 12.91 -6.90 -5.39
N TYR A 56 13.16 -6.07 -6.39
CA TYR A 56 14.45 -6.01 -7.06
C TYR A 56 15.63 -5.62 -6.15
N ARG A 57 15.37 -5.07 -4.95
CA ARG A 57 16.39 -4.69 -3.96
C ARG A 57 16.76 -5.79 -2.98
N ASP A 58 16.09 -6.95 -3.00
CA ASP A 58 16.31 -8.03 -2.01
C ASP A 58 17.76 -8.55 -1.98
N GLY A 59 18.48 -8.43 -3.10
CA GLY A 59 19.91 -8.76 -3.16
C GLY A 59 20.86 -7.70 -2.56
N SER A 60 20.34 -6.59 -2.02
CA SER A 60 21.20 -5.61 -1.32
C SER A 60 21.55 -6.09 0.09
N ASN A 61 22.75 -5.73 0.57
CA ASN A 61 23.22 -6.11 1.92
C ASN A 61 22.24 -5.71 3.02
N PHE A 62 21.57 -4.56 2.87
CA PHE A 62 20.59 -4.07 3.83
C PHE A 62 19.35 -4.96 3.87
N MET A 63 18.80 -5.34 2.72
CA MET A 63 17.61 -6.20 2.65
C MET A 63 17.94 -7.62 3.15
N THR A 64 19.08 -8.15 2.76
CA THR A 64 19.55 -9.45 3.27
C THR A 64 19.65 -9.44 4.80
N LEU A 65 20.25 -8.40 5.38
CA LEU A 65 20.33 -8.26 6.84
C LEU A 65 18.94 -8.22 7.51
N LEU A 66 17.99 -7.49 6.93
CA LEU A 66 16.62 -7.43 7.47
C LEU A 66 15.91 -8.78 7.41
N HIS A 67 16.07 -9.54 6.32
CA HIS A 67 15.53 -10.89 6.21
C HIS A 67 16.16 -11.82 7.24
N ASP A 68 17.48 -11.81 7.38
CA ASP A 68 18.19 -12.61 8.38
C ASP A 68 17.73 -12.25 9.80
N MET A 69 17.54 -10.96 10.11
CA MET A 69 17.05 -10.52 11.42
C MET A 69 15.61 -10.99 11.69
N TYR A 70 14.76 -11.00 10.67
CA TYR A 70 13.40 -11.53 10.78
C TYR A 70 13.42 -13.03 11.06
N ASP A 71 14.17 -13.80 10.27
CA ASP A 71 14.29 -15.25 10.40
C ASP A 71 14.89 -15.67 11.74
N ASP A 72 15.81 -14.86 12.29
CA ASP A 72 16.42 -15.05 13.61
C ASP A 72 15.52 -14.55 14.78
N GLY A 73 14.36 -13.97 14.52
CA GLY A 73 13.49 -13.40 15.55
C GLY A 73 14.08 -12.19 16.28
N LYS A 74 14.93 -11.42 15.60
CA LYS A 74 15.65 -10.25 16.16
C LYS A 74 14.94 -8.91 15.91
N LEU A 75 13.88 -8.91 15.12
CA LEU A 75 13.05 -7.72 14.90
C LEU A 75 12.08 -7.56 16.07
N ASP A 76 11.79 -6.31 16.46
CA ASP A 76 10.69 -6.03 17.38
C ASP A 76 9.32 -6.21 16.70
N ASP A 77 8.24 -6.17 17.48
CA ASP A 77 6.88 -6.43 17.00
C ASP A 77 6.45 -5.47 15.88
N VAL A 78 6.87 -4.20 15.94
CA VAL A 78 6.55 -3.20 14.91
C VAL A 78 7.30 -3.52 13.61
N GLN A 79 8.59 -3.80 13.73
CA GLN A 79 9.44 -4.15 12.59
C GLN A 79 8.97 -5.44 11.93
N ALA A 80 8.63 -6.47 12.70
CA ALA A 80 8.19 -7.78 12.22
C ALA A 80 6.84 -7.69 11.45
N THR A 81 6.02 -6.67 11.69
CA THR A 81 4.74 -6.46 11.01
C THR A 81 4.89 -6.45 9.48
N PHE A 82 6.02 -5.97 8.95
CA PHE A 82 6.25 -5.93 7.50
C PHE A 82 6.32 -7.31 6.83
N TRP A 83 6.66 -8.36 7.58
CA TRP A 83 6.74 -9.75 7.11
C TRP A 83 5.53 -10.60 7.46
N CYS A 84 4.56 -10.07 8.23
CA CYS A 84 3.34 -10.81 8.53
C CYS A 84 2.68 -11.27 7.21
N PRO A 85 2.28 -12.57 7.11
CA PRO A 85 1.70 -13.12 5.88
C PRO A 85 0.41 -12.44 5.47
N ASP A 86 -0.31 -11.91 6.47
CA ASP A 86 -1.55 -11.16 6.30
C ASP A 86 -1.36 -9.73 6.81
N ARG A 87 -2.11 -8.81 6.23
CA ARG A 87 -2.17 -7.41 6.68
C ARG A 87 -3.62 -6.95 6.83
N PRO A 88 -3.91 -5.94 7.68
CA PRO A 88 -5.25 -5.43 7.85
C PRO A 88 -5.79 -4.89 6.52
N ASP A 89 -7.11 -4.99 6.31
CA ASP A 89 -7.79 -4.37 5.17
C ASP A 89 -7.78 -2.85 5.25
N GLU A 90 -7.80 -2.30 6.47
CA GLU A 90 -7.77 -0.87 6.70
C GLU A 90 -6.81 -0.48 7.82
N GLU A 91 -6.19 0.69 7.63
CA GLU A 91 -5.31 1.29 8.60
C GLU A 91 -5.65 2.77 8.74
N LEU A 92 -5.63 3.26 9.98
CA LEU A 92 -5.83 4.67 10.31
C LEU A 92 -4.78 5.09 11.32
N TYR A 93 -4.08 6.18 11.06
CA TYR A 93 -3.00 6.69 11.90
C TYR A 93 -3.22 8.16 12.23
N ASP A 94 -2.96 8.56 13.49
CA ASP A 94 -2.94 9.95 13.93
C ASP A 94 -1.53 10.51 13.76
N LEU A 95 -1.30 11.23 12.67
CA LEU A 95 0.03 11.71 12.27
C LEU A 95 0.60 12.78 13.21
N GLU A 96 -0.23 13.40 14.06
CA GLU A 96 0.23 14.36 15.08
C GLU A 96 0.80 13.64 16.30
N ASN A 97 0.18 12.53 16.71
CA ASN A 97 0.57 11.79 17.92
C ASN A 97 1.41 10.54 17.61
N ASP A 98 1.31 10.01 16.40
CA ASP A 98 2.05 8.86 15.89
C ASP A 98 2.62 9.15 14.49
N PRO A 99 3.66 9.99 14.38
CA PRO A 99 4.25 10.37 13.09
C PRO A 99 4.94 9.21 12.36
N HIS A 100 5.16 8.08 13.03
CA HIS A 100 5.76 6.88 12.47
C HIS A 100 4.73 5.84 12.03
N GLU A 101 3.43 6.10 12.22
CA GLU A 101 2.34 5.24 11.75
C GLU A 101 2.46 3.81 12.31
N THR A 102 2.71 3.69 13.63
CA THR A 102 2.94 2.42 14.32
C THR A 102 1.70 1.87 15.02
N ILE A 103 0.70 2.72 15.29
CA ILE A 103 -0.51 2.37 16.04
C ILE A 103 -1.73 2.47 15.11
N ASN A 104 -2.18 1.33 14.59
CA ASN A 104 -3.38 1.29 13.75
C ASN A 104 -4.65 1.53 14.57
N LEU A 105 -5.35 2.61 14.30
CA LEU A 105 -6.58 3.05 14.96
C LEU A 105 -7.87 2.59 14.26
N ALA A 106 -7.78 1.87 13.16
CA ALA A 106 -8.95 1.48 12.35
C ALA A 106 -10.01 0.68 13.15
N ASN A 107 -9.58 -0.10 14.12
CA ASN A 107 -10.45 -0.88 15.00
C ASN A 107 -10.80 -0.17 16.32
N ASN A 108 -10.36 1.06 16.54
CA ASN A 108 -10.65 1.79 17.77
C ASN A 108 -12.00 2.53 17.64
N PRO A 109 -13.00 2.22 18.49
CA PRO A 109 -14.35 2.81 18.40
C PRO A 109 -14.37 4.34 18.51
N ASN A 110 -13.38 4.94 19.14
CA ASN A 110 -13.28 6.39 19.25
C ASN A 110 -12.97 7.09 17.90
N TYR A 111 -12.50 6.35 16.91
CA TYR A 111 -12.11 6.87 15.60
C TYR A 111 -13.06 6.45 14.47
N THR A 112 -14.19 5.82 14.78
CA THR A 112 -15.15 5.30 13.79
C THR A 112 -15.63 6.37 12.81
N SER A 113 -15.92 7.59 13.27
CA SER A 113 -16.37 8.68 12.41
C SER A 113 -15.26 9.17 11.47
N ILE A 114 -14.02 9.25 11.96
CA ILE A 114 -12.86 9.66 11.18
C ILE A 114 -12.54 8.62 10.11
N LEU A 115 -12.61 7.33 10.48
CA LEU A 115 -12.44 6.23 9.54
C LEU A 115 -13.50 6.25 8.43
N ALA A 116 -14.77 6.51 8.79
CA ALA A 116 -15.87 6.61 7.84
C ALA A 116 -15.67 7.77 6.85
N GLU A 117 -15.25 8.93 7.33
CA GLU A 117 -14.94 10.10 6.49
C GLU A 117 -13.84 9.77 5.47
N HIS A 118 -12.74 9.14 5.90
CA HIS A 118 -11.64 8.80 5.01
C HIS A 118 -12.00 7.72 3.99
N ARG A 119 -12.85 6.75 4.38
CA ARG A 119 -13.45 5.78 3.45
C ARG A 119 -14.27 6.48 2.37
N GLU A 120 -15.10 7.45 2.75
CA GLU A 120 -15.91 8.21 1.81
C GLU A 120 -15.06 9.01 0.83
N ILE A 121 -14.02 9.71 1.33
CA ILE A 121 -13.07 10.43 0.48
C ILE A 121 -12.44 9.48 -0.55
N LEU A 122 -11.98 8.29 -0.10
CA LEU A 122 -11.36 7.32 -0.98
C LEU A 122 -12.35 6.77 -2.02
N ASN A 123 -13.55 6.36 -1.59
CA ASN A 123 -14.57 5.80 -2.48
C ASN A 123 -14.98 6.83 -3.55
N ASN A 124 -15.21 8.08 -3.16
CA ASN A 124 -15.52 9.16 -4.08
C ASN A 124 -14.40 9.40 -5.11
N TRP A 125 -13.14 9.25 -4.68
CA TRP A 125 -12.00 9.37 -5.59
C TRP A 125 -11.94 8.18 -6.57
N ILE A 126 -12.15 6.95 -6.10
CA ILE A 126 -12.17 5.74 -6.93
C ILE A 126 -13.24 5.88 -8.02
N ASP A 127 -14.46 6.28 -7.64
CA ASP A 127 -15.58 6.44 -8.56
C ASP A 127 -15.33 7.59 -9.57
N LYS A 128 -14.90 8.75 -9.07
CA LYS A 128 -14.64 9.94 -9.92
C LYS A 128 -13.52 9.70 -10.94
N THR A 129 -12.53 8.91 -10.60
CA THR A 129 -11.36 8.67 -11.47
C THR A 129 -11.49 7.40 -12.31
N ASP A 130 -12.53 6.58 -12.07
CA ASP A 130 -12.65 5.23 -12.62
C ASP A 130 -11.34 4.48 -12.42
N ASP A 131 -10.93 4.36 -11.14
CA ASP A 131 -9.63 3.81 -10.74
C ASP A 131 -9.39 2.42 -11.34
N LYS A 132 -8.49 2.36 -12.32
CA LYS A 132 -8.23 1.12 -13.08
C LYS A 132 -7.59 0.01 -12.25
N GLY A 133 -6.95 0.35 -11.12
CA GLY A 133 -6.41 -0.64 -10.20
C GLY A 133 -7.47 -1.58 -9.59
N GLN A 134 -8.76 -1.20 -9.65
CA GLN A 134 -9.84 -2.09 -9.22
C GLN A 134 -10.04 -3.32 -10.13
N TYR A 135 -9.50 -3.31 -11.32
CA TYR A 135 -9.60 -4.42 -12.27
C TYR A 135 -8.35 -5.29 -12.22
N PRO A 136 -8.48 -6.62 -12.36
CA PRO A 136 -7.33 -7.50 -12.50
C PRO A 136 -6.46 -7.08 -13.69
N GLU A 137 -5.16 -7.25 -13.57
CA GLU A 137 -4.25 -7.03 -14.69
C GLU A 137 -4.56 -7.98 -15.84
N SER A 138 -4.37 -7.49 -17.07
CA SER A 138 -4.58 -8.32 -18.25
C SER A 138 -3.57 -9.48 -18.30
N GLU A 139 -4.00 -10.62 -18.80
CA GLU A 139 -3.11 -11.79 -19.00
C GLU A 139 -1.89 -11.44 -19.85
N ILE A 140 -2.06 -10.59 -20.87
CA ILE A 140 -0.96 -10.11 -21.71
C ILE A 140 0.07 -9.36 -20.87
N GLY A 141 -0.37 -8.45 -20.00
CA GLY A 141 0.50 -7.71 -19.07
C GLY A 141 1.27 -8.65 -18.16
N LEU A 142 0.57 -9.60 -17.51
CA LEU A 142 1.17 -10.59 -16.62
C LEU A 142 2.20 -11.47 -17.36
N ARG A 143 1.91 -11.93 -18.58
CA ARG A 143 2.85 -12.70 -19.40
C ARG A 143 4.11 -11.91 -19.78
N CYS A 144 4.00 -10.61 -20.06
CA CYS A 144 5.16 -9.75 -20.32
C CYS A 144 6.08 -9.67 -19.10
N VAL A 145 5.51 -9.53 -17.91
CA VAL A 145 6.27 -9.50 -16.66
C VAL A 145 6.90 -10.86 -16.37
N LEU A 146 6.12 -11.94 -16.53
CA LEU A 146 6.57 -13.31 -16.32
C LEU A 146 7.74 -13.68 -17.25
N LYS A 147 7.70 -13.23 -18.50
CA LYS A 147 8.79 -13.46 -19.48
C LYS A 147 10.11 -12.82 -19.00
N ARG A 148 10.05 -11.71 -18.29
CA ARG A 148 11.24 -10.99 -17.83
C ARG A 148 11.76 -11.48 -16.48
N TRP A 149 10.84 -11.84 -15.54
CA TRP A 149 11.17 -12.14 -14.14
C TRP A 149 10.54 -13.46 -13.65
N PHE A 150 10.62 -14.50 -14.43
CA PHE A 150 9.93 -15.78 -14.19
C PHE A 150 10.03 -16.29 -12.74
N HIS A 151 11.25 -16.31 -12.19
CA HIS A 151 11.50 -16.86 -10.84
C HIS A 151 10.99 -15.94 -9.72
N GLN A 152 11.00 -14.63 -9.97
CA GLN A 152 10.58 -13.63 -8.98
C GLN A 152 9.06 -13.42 -8.95
N CYS A 153 8.34 -13.86 -9.94
CA CYS A 153 6.87 -13.72 -10.03
C CYS A 153 6.19 -14.73 -9.10
N VAL A 154 6.14 -14.45 -7.79
CA VAL A 154 5.62 -15.39 -6.76
C VAL A 154 4.14 -15.19 -6.46
N ASN A 155 3.55 -14.06 -6.83
CA ASN A 155 2.14 -13.77 -6.52
C ASN A 155 1.19 -14.77 -7.18
N PRO A 156 0.04 -15.07 -6.54
CA PRO A 156 -0.93 -16.07 -7.01
C PRO A 156 -1.43 -15.83 -8.43
N GLU A 157 -1.50 -14.58 -8.86
CA GLU A 157 -1.95 -14.17 -10.18
C GLU A 157 -1.10 -14.77 -11.32
N TYR A 158 0.16 -15.08 -11.04
CA TYR A 158 1.05 -15.73 -12.02
C TYR A 158 0.92 -17.25 -12.06
N ALA A 159 0.33 -17.87 -11.05
CA ALA A 159 0.33 -19.33 -10.91
C ALA A 159 -0.28 -20.03 -12.14
N LYS A 160 -1.40 -19.52 -12.65
CA LYS A 160 -2.07 -20.08 -13.86
C LYS A 160 -1.29 -19.89 -15.15
N LEU A 161 -0.27 -19.02 -15.16
CA LEU A 161 0.51 -18.70 -16.35
C LEU A 161 1.85 -19.43 -16.39
N LYS A 162 2.21 -20.09 -15.29
CA LYS A 162 3.43 -20.88 -15.15
C LYS A 162 3.24 -22.37 -15.48
N SER A 163 1.95 -22.76 -15.66
CA SER A 163 1.57 -24.14 -16.04
C SER A 163 1.77 -24.42 -17.52
#